data_01a56189604caea793067f096d0276ca
#
_entry.id   01a56189604caea793067f096d0276ca
#
_cell.length_a   1.000
_cell.length_b   1.000
_cell.length_c   1.000
_cell.angle_alpha   90.00
_cell.angle_beta   90.00
_cell.angle_gamma   90.00
#
_symmetry.space_group_name_H-M   'P 1'
#
loop_
_entity.id
_entity.type
_entity.pdbx_description
1 polymer ?
#
loop_
_entity_poly.entity_id
_entity_poly.type
_entity_poly.pdbx_seq_one_letter_code
_entity_poly.pdbx_strand_id
1 'polypeptide(L)'
;MRFALRLLVLSAAALAAAVAPATDSLANVAEMNGHAAATHLRATALRIIDGRRTTITIDQLGTRLLVRRCAEEVCTGSWFDGRTRTTFGLNGVGLPEDDPLAAVRRTFFAITSYAFAEPDFRAAGGSAVADGASRWRVRAPDGETLIAQLDPASLALRRILDDRGTLLADFGDDVRAGGASFALDRHGLFEEPVDAVEAVAGPLGAPDGVSTTFGGESRVALADAPIPIVPCTLAGRAARCLLDTGATPSAITLPLTEALALEPRGELEINGFSRFATGFVETGPLVLGSARFAAVRFAVVPAVPMGHFDVVVGTDLLARLHVVIDRAGGFARVEAPGGEAAPGSLPVGFADGVPLIDTVLDNEPARALLDTGDALAVSLGYADYRRWPQWPVAGRTLAAGVAGASDAFFVTIPDVRLGDQSLGPTRAAVNRIQERVHIGIGLWTRCVVDLDLAHQRFGCRAR
;
A
#
# COMPACT_ATOMS: atom_id res chain seq x y z
N MET A 1 -2.76 4.83 -92.34
CA MET A 1 -3.04 5.55 -91.04
C MET A 1 -2.48 4.72 -89.89
N ARG A 2 -1.35 5.14 -89.38
CA ARG A 2 -0.65 4.47 -88.28
C ARG A 2 -0.90 5.28 -87.02
N PHE A 3 -1.64 4.74 -86.02
CA PHE A 3 -1.77 5.32 -84.67
C PHE A 3 -0.62 4.80 -83.80
N ALA A 4 0.21 5.72 -83.34
CA ALA A 4 1.27 5.43 -82.37
C ALA A 4 0.69 5.48 -80.98
N LEU A 5 0.74 4.33 -80.26
CA LEU A 5 0.38 4.22 -78.82
C LEU A 5 1.59 4.63 -78.00
N ARG A 6 1.51 5.78 -77.32
CA ARG A 6 2.52 6.17 -76.31
C ARG A 6 2.19 5.51 -75.02
N LEU A 7 3.06 4.60 -74.58
CA LEU A 7 3.05 4.03 -73.21
C LEU A 7 3.59 5.07 -72.23
N LEU A 8 2.73 5.56 -71.34
CA LEU A 8 3.13 6.35 -70.21
C LEU A 8 3.58 5.37 -69.09
N VAL A 9 4.88 5.29 -68.84
CA VAL A 9 5.44 4.60 -67.68
C VAL A 9 5.31 5.53 -66.46
N LEU A 10 4.28 5.33 -65.65
CA LEU A 10 4.20 5.91 -64.32
C LEU A 10 5.18 5.17 -63.42
N SER A 11 6.31 5.75 -63.10
CA SER A 11 7.20 5.33 -62.03
C SER A 11 6.51 5.60 -60.70
N ALA A 12 5.96 4.58 -60.07
CA ALA A 12 5.56 4.61 -58.67
C ALA A 12 6.83 4.67 -57.80
N ALA A 13 7.24 5.89 -57.45
CA ALA A 13 8.16 6.08 -56.35
C ALA A 13 7.41 5.69 -55.09
N ALA A 14 7.63 4.47 -54.63
CA ALA A 14 7.23 4.06 -53.31
C ALA A 14 7.98 4.94 -52.28
N LEU A 15 7.28 5.90 -51.70
CA LEU A 15 7.74 6.55 -50.46
C LEU A 15 7.77 5.46 -49.39
N ALA A 16 8.91 4.82 -49.23
CA ALA A 16 9.22 4.10 -48.02
C ALA A 16 9.40 5.18 -46.96
N ALA A 17 8.33 5.49 -46.22
CA ALA A 17 8.46 6.17 -44.95
C ALA A 17 9.37 5.30 -44.10
N ALA A 18 10.61 5.74 -43.93
CA ALA A 18 11.53 5.13 -42.98
C ALA A 18 10.85 5.21 -41.61
N VAL A 19 10.33 4.09 -41.12
CA VAL A 19 9.91 3.96 -39.75
C VAL A 19 11.21 4.09 -38.96
N ALA A 20 11.39 5.23 -38.28
CA ALA A 20 12.50 5.43 -37.37
C ALA A 20 12.50 4.25 -36.37
N PRO A 21 13.66 3.70 -36.01
CA PRO A 21 13.73 2.61 -35.07
C PRO A 21 13.03 3.04 -33.75
N ALA A 22 12.29 2.13 -33.17
CA ALA A 22 11.45 2.39 -32.00
C ALA A 22 12.21 3.04 -30.80
N THR A 23 13.54 2.86 -30.74
CA THR A 23 14.41 3.49 -29.74
C THR A 23 14.55 5.01 -29.93
N ASP A 24 14.61 5.52 -31.14
CA ASP A 24 14.72 6.96 -31.40
C ASP A 24 13.42 7.69 -31.04
N SER A 25 12.27 7.04 -31.23
CA SER A 25 10.99 7.63 -30.86
C SER A 25 10.74 7.69 -29.35
N LEU A 26 11.29 6.77 -28.53
CA LEU A 26 11.23 6.85 -27.07
C LEU A 26 12.11 7.98 -26.53
N ALA A 27 13.31 8.17 -27.07
CA ALA A 27 14.17 9.29 -26.73
C ALA A 27 13.47 10.63 -27.02
N ASN A 28 12.77 10.74 -28.14
CA ASN A 28 11.98 11.92 -28.47
C ASN A 28 10.83 12.14 -27.49
N VAL A 29 10.18 11.09 -27.00
CA VAL A 29 9.12 11.20 -25.96
C VAL A 29 9.71 11.82 -24.70
N ALA A 30 10.84 11.33 -24.23
CA ALA A 30 11.51 11.85 -23.03
C ALA A 30 11.95 13.32 -23.23
N GLU A 31 12.56 13.64 -24.39
CA GLU A 31 13.03 14.98 -24.70
C GLU A 31 11.88 15.99 -24.82
N MET A 32 10.82 15.66 -25.55
CA MET A 32 9.69 16.58 -25.77
C MET A 32 8.86 16.84 -24.52
N ASN A 33 8.80 15.88 -23.59
CA ASN A 33 8.09 16.05 -22.33
C ASN A 33 8.95 16.62 -21.20
N GLY A 34 10.20 17.00 -21.50
CA GLY A 34 11.10 17.68 -20.55
C GLY A 34 11.63 16.79 -19.44
N HIS A 35 11.44 15.47 -19.51
CA HIS A 35 11.88 14.54 -18.47
C HIS A 35 13.40 14.29 -18.50
N ALA A 36 14.07 14.58 -19.62
CA ALA A 36 15.54 14.59 -19.69
C ALA A 36 16.17 15.75 -18.90
N ALA A 37 15.39 16.78 -18.53
CA ALA A 37 15.84 17.85 -17.65
C ALA A 37 15.47 17.48 -16.20
N ALA A 38 16.44 17.55 -15.27
CA ALA A 38 16.23 17.28 -13.84
C ALA A 38 15.44 18.41 -13.14
N THR A 39 14.28 18.78 -13.68
CA THR A 39 13.40 19.82 -13.12
C THR A 39 12.40 19.17 -12.19
N HIS A 40 12.42 19.60 -10.92
CA HIS A 40 11.40 19.20 -9.95
C HIS A 40 10.12 19.99 -10.22
N LEU A 41 9.06 19.30 -10.59
CA LEU A 41 7.75 19.85 -10.85
C LEU A 41 6.80 19.52 -9.70
N ARG A 42 5.95 20.47 -9.35
CA ARG A 42 4.85 20.28 -8.43
C ARG A 42 3.54 20.65 -9.11
N ALA A 43 2.66 19.68 -9.21
CA ALA A 43 1.26 19.89 -9.57
C ALA A 43 0.42 19.92 -8.30
N THR A 44 -0.57 20.81 -8.26
CA THR A 44 -1.44 20.98 -7.10
C THR A 44 -2.90 20.98 -7.54
N ALA A 45 -3.75 20.31 -6.78
CA ALA A 45 -5.19 20.37 -6.94
C ALA A 45 -5.87 20.57 -5.58
N LEU A 46 -7.01 21.25 -5.60
CA LEU A 46 -7.88 21.40 -4.44
C LEU A 46 -9.21 20.71 -4.71
N ARG A 47 -9.58 19.78 -3.88
CA ARG A 47 -10.81 18.96 -4.07
C ARG A 47 -11.62 18.92 -2.78
N ILE A 48 -12.91 18.61 -2.95
CA ILE A 48 -13.77 18.18 -1.85
C ILE A 48 -13.90 16.67 -1.98
N ILE A 49 -13.27 15.92 -1.09
CA ILE A 49 -13.33 14.45 -1.04
C ILE A 49 -14.04 14.08 0.25
N ASP A 50 -15.13 13.33 0.15
CA ASP A 50 -15.98 12.95 1.30
C ASP A 50 -16.40 14.15 2.17
N GLY A 51 -16.71 15.29 1.53
CA GLY A 51 -17.10 16.53 2.19
C GLY A 51 -15.93 17.35 2.75
N ARG A 52 -14.68 16.91 2.60
CA ARG A 52 -13.47 17.55 3.15
C ARG A 52 -12.67 18.24 2.08
N ARG A 53 -12.14 19.40 2.44
CA ARG A 53 -11.19 20.15 1.59
C ARG A 53 -9.84 19.42 1.61
N THR A 54 -9.50 18.79 0.51
CA THR A 54 -8.28 18.01 0.32
C THR A 54 -7.37 18.69 -0.68
N THR A 55 -6.13 18.94 -0.29
CA THR A 55 -5.07 19.37 -1.20
C THR A 55 -4.34 18.14 -1.72
N ILE A 56 -4.32 17.98 -3.03
CA ILE A 56 -3.54 16.95 -3.72
C ILE A 56 -2.29 17.62 -4.26
N THR A 57 -1.12 17.09 -3.95
CA THR A 57 0.15 17.50 -4.55
C THR A 57 0.80 16.32 -5.23
N ILE A 58 1.27 16.54 -6.46
CA ILE A 58 2.03 15.56 -7.23
C ILE A 58 3.38 16.20 -7.51
N ASP A 59 4.40 15.72 -6.83
CA ASP A 59 5.78 16.14 -7.04
C ASP A 59 6.47 15.13 -7.96
N GLN A 60 7.10 15.62 -9.04
CA GLN A 60 7.80 14.80 -10.03
C GLN A 60 9.23 15.32 -10.26
N LEU A 61 10.20 14.40 -10.27
CA LEU A 61 11.58 14.68 -10.64
C LEU A 61 12.14 13.48 -11.44
N GLY A 62 12.28 13.66 -12.74
CA GLY A 62 12.59 12.58 -13.66
C GLY A 62 11.53 11.47 -13.56
N THR A 63 11.96 10.25 -13.27
CA THR A 63 11.07 9.07 -13.12
C THR A 63 10.46 8.92 -11.73
N ARG A 64 10.80 9.79 -10.78
CA ARG A 64 10.30 9.73 -9.40
C ARG A 64 9.03 10.54 -9.27
N LEU A 65 8.08 10.00 -8.51
CA LEU A 65 6.78 10.61 -8.30
C LEU A 65 6.37 10.49 -6.83
N LEU A 66 5.97 11.60 -6.23
CA LEU A 66 5.39 11.64 -4.89
C LEU A 66 4.00 12.25 -4.97
N VAL A 67 2.98 11.45 -4.72
CA VAL A 67 1.59 11.90 -4.61
C VAL A 67 1.24 12.04 -3.14
N ARG A 68 0.74 13.19 -2.73
CA ARG A 68 0.24 13.46 -1.39
C ARG A 68 -1.19 13.97 -1.45
N ARG A 69 -2.03 13.44 -0.60
CA ARG A 69 -3.39 13.93 -0.36
C ARG A 69 -3.46 14.38 1.09
N CYS A 70 -3.60 15.67 1.29
CA CYS A 70 -3.61 16.28 2.61
C CYS A 70 -4.99 16.92 2.87
N ALA A 71 -5.73 16.36 3.83
CA ALA A 71 -6.90 17.00 4.39
C ALA A 71 -6.47 17.61 5.72
N GLU A 72 -6.52 18.95 5.81
CA GLU A 72 -5.94 19.68 6.93
C GLU A 72 -4.46 19.31 7.16
N GLU A 73 -4.11 18.73 8.32
CA GLU A 73 -2.75 18.32 8.67
C GLU A 73 -2.47 16.84 8.42
N VAL A 74 -3.47 16.08 7.94
CA VAL A 74 -3.34 14.65 7.66
C VAL A 74 -2.96 14.47 6.20
N CYS A 75 -1.77 13.92 5.97
CA CYS A 75 -1.30 13.58 4.64
C CYS A 75 -1.13 12.07 4.50
N THR A 76 -1.73 11.51 3.46
CA THR A 76 -1.50 10.16 2.98
C THR A 76 -1.01 10.20 1.55
N GLY A 77 -0.49 9.13 1.01
CA GLY A 77 -0.07 9.16 -0.38
C GLY A 77 0.74 7.98 -0.83
N SER A 78 1.45 8.19 -1.93
CA SER A 78 2.32 7.17 -2.51
C SER A 78 3.61 7.79 -3.05
N TRP A 79 4.67 7.01 -2.98
CA TRP A 79 5.96 7.28 -3.54
C TRP A 79 6.29 6.23 -4.61
N PHE A 80 6.74 6.70 -5.77
CA PHE A 80 7.26 5.88 -6.85
C PHE A 80 8.70 6.30 -7.12
N ASP A 81 9.64 5.40 -6.99
CA ASP A 81 11.09 5.66 -7.16
C ASP A 81 11.59 5.47 -8.61
N GLY A 82 10.67 5.22 -9.55
CA GLY A 82 10.94 4.83 -10.93
C GLY A 82 10.81 3.32 -11.16
N ARG A 83 10.75 2.51 -10.10
CA ARG A 83 10.66 1.05 -10.15
C ARG A 83 9.56 0.50 -9.24
N THR A 84 9.54 0.89 -8.00
CA THR A 84 8.61 0.39 -6.98
C THR A 84 7.71 1.49 -6.48
N ARG A 85 6.47 1.13 -6.17
CA ARG A 85 5.51 2.02 -5.52
C ARG A 85 5.33 1.61 -4.07
N THR A 86 5.42 2.58 -3.18
CA THR A 86 5.06 2.42 -1.77
C THR A 86 3.91 3.36 -1.43
N THR A 87 3.05 2.96 -0.52
CA THR A 87 2.02 3.82 0.07
C THR A 87 2.43 4.22 1.47
N PHE A 88 1.99 5.37 1.93
CA PHE A 88 2.25 5.84 3.29
C PHE A 88 1.01 6.51 3.88
N GLY A 89 0.83 6.32 5.16
CA GLY A 89 -0.23 6.92 5.97
C GLY A 89 0.27 8.03 6.89
N LEU A 90 -0.44 8.20 7.99
CA LEU A 90 -0.29 9.29 8.97
C LEU A 90 1.15 9.48 9.49
N ASN A 91 1.91 8.41 9.67
CA ASN A 91 3.28 8.43 10.18
C ASN A 91 4.36 8.44 9.07
N GLY A 92 3.98 8.58 7.81
CA GLY A 92 4.90 8.70 6.68
C GLY A 92 5.69 7.42 6.37
N VAL A 93 5.43 6.31 7.03
CA VAL A 93 6.15 5.05 6.80
C VAL A 93 5.67 4.42 5.50
N GLY A 94 6.60 4.27 4.55
CA GLY A 94 6.32 3.68 3.25
C GLY A 94 6.20 2.15 3.33
N LEU A 95 5.09 1.61 2.83
CA LEU A 95 4.82 0.18 2.72
C LEU A 95 4.69 -0.19 1.24
N PRO A 96 5.40 -1.22 0.75
CA PRO A 96 5.28 -1.66 -0.64
C PRO A 96 3.84 -2.13 -0.90
N GLU A 97 3.24 -1.69 -2.01
CA GLU A 97 1.90 -2.09 -2.37
C GLU A 97 1.91 -3.40 -3.16
N ASP A 98 1.11 -4.36 -2.72
CA ASP A 98 0.99 -5.70 -3.32
C ASP A 98 -0.47 -6.18 -3.36
N ASP A 99 -1.40 -5.26 -3.66
CA ASP A 99 -2.79 -5.60 -3.92
C ASP A 99 -2.99 -6.03 -5.39
N PRO A 100 -4.14 -6.59 -5.78
CA PRO A 100 -4.41 -7.00 -7.17
C PRO A 100 -4.26 -5.87 -8.20
N LEU A 101 -4.41 -4.62 -7.78
CA LEU A 101 -4.22 -3.44 -8.64
C LEU A 101 -2.80 -2.88 -8.59
N ALA A 102 -1.92 -3.36 -7.70
CA ALA A 102 -0.56 -2.85 -7.58
C ALA A 102 0.22 -2.97 -8.89
N ALA A 103 0.07 -4.09 -9.59
CA ALA A 103 0.70 -4.33 -10.89
C ALA A 103 0.21 -3.34 -11.96
N VAL A 104 -1.09 -3.07 -11.99
CA VAL A 104 -1.70 -2.06 -12.88
C VAL A 104 -1.18 -0.67 -12.52
N ARG A 105 -1.22 -0.31 -11.23
CA ARG A 105 -0.78 1.00 -10.74
C ARG A 105 0.70 1.26 -11.01
N ARG A 106 1.58 0.26 -10.86
CA ARG A 106 3.01 0.40 -11.19
C ARG A 106 3.21 0.84 -12.64
N THR A 107 2.57 0.17 -13.60
CA THR A 107 2.66 0.55 -15.01
C THR A 107 1.96 1.87 -15.30
N PHE A 108 0.81 2.13 -14.68
CA PHE A 108 0.10 3.40 -14.81
C PHE A 108 1.00 4.59 -14.39
N PHE A 109 1.66 4.49 -13.25
CA PHE A 109 2.58 5.54 -12.79
C PHE A 109 3.81 5.67 -13.70
N ALA A 110 4.35 4.56 -14.20
CA ALA A 110 5.45 4.61 -15.15
C ALA A 110 5.07 5.32 -16.46
N ILE A 111 3.81 5.22 -16.88
CA ILE A 111 3.30 5.92 -18.07
C ILE A 111 3.07 7.40 -17.74
N THR A 112 2.36 7.74 -16.68
CA THR A 112 2.04 9.13 -16.33
C THR A 112 3.27 9.96 -15.98
N SER A 113 4.31 9.32 -15.44
CA SER A 113 5.61 9.94 -15.19
C SER A 113 6.56 9.90 -16.40
N TYR A 114 6.13 9.35 -17.53
CA TYR A 114 6.99 9.10 -18.70
C TYR A 114 8.25 8.25 -18.42
N ALA A 115 8.32 7.59 -17.25
CA ALA A 115 9.43 6.72 -16.88
C ALA A 115 9.71 5.64 -17.92
N PHE A 116 8.68 5.18 -18.64
CA PHE A 116 8.80 4.17 -19.68
C PHE A 116 9.70 4.58 -20.86
N ALA A 117 9.92 5.87 -21.06
CA ALA A 117 10.81 6.40 -22.10
C ALA A 117 12.29 6.42 -21.68
N GLU A 118 12.57 6.33 -20.38
CA GLU A 118 13.92 6.42 -19.83
C GLU A 118 14.71 5.11 -19.99
N PRO A 119 16.04 5.19 -20.23
CA PRO A 119 16.90 4.00 -20.33
C PRO A 119 16.88 3.15 -19.04
N ASP A 120 16.83 3.80 -17.88
CA ASP A 120 16.86 3.14 -16.56
C ASP A 120 15.63 2.28 -16.32
N PHE A 121 14.47 2.64 -16.89
CA PHE A 121 13.26 1.84 -16.83
C PHE A 121 13.47 0.45 -17.43
N ARG A 122 14.12 0.38 -18.59
CA ARG A 122 14.44 -0.90 -19.25
C ARG A 122 15.51 -1.68 -18.52
N ALA A 123 16.53 -0.98 -18.00
CA ALA A 123 17.56 -1.61 -17.18
C ALA A 123 16.99 -2.24 -15.90
N ALA A 124 15.91 -1.66 -15.36
CA ALA A 124 15.18 -2.20 -14.21
C ALA A 124 14.26 -3.40 -14.55
N GLY A 125 14.15 -3.80 -15.82
CA GLY A 125 13.28 -4.91 -16.27
C GLY A 125 11.92 -4.46 -16.82
N GLY A 126 11.68 -3.17 -16.96
CA GLY A 126 10.51 -2.64 -17.65
C GLY A 126 10.60 -2.81 -19.17
N SER A 127 9.47 -2.76 -19.85
CA SER A 127 9.41 -2.81 -21.31
C SER A 127 8.50 -1.74 -21.88
N ALA A 128 8.89 -1.16 -23.00
CA ALA A 128 8.07 -0.27 -23.80
C ALA A 128 8.28 -0.60 -25.30
N VAL A 129 7.22 -1.04 -25.95
CA VAL A 129 7.25 -1.51 -27.33
C VAL A 129 6.22 -0.72 -28.14
N ALA A 130 6.66 -0.16 -29.26
CA ALA A 130 5.76 0.58 -30.15
C ALA A 130 4.66 -0.35 -30.70
N ASP A 131 3.41 0.12 -30.64
CA ASP A 131 2.19 -0.54 -31.15
C ASP A 131 1.47 0.42 -32.12
N GLY A 132 2.20 0.97 -33.07
CA GLY A 132 1.77 2.00 -34.02
C GLY A 132 2.51 3.32 -33.84
N ALA A 133 2.11 4.35 -34.61
CA ALA A 133 2.83 5.63 -34.66
C ALA A 133 2.79 6.45 -33.34
N SER A 134 1.77 6.24 -32.52
CA SER A 134 1.57 6.99 -31.27
C SER A 134 1.08 6.12 -30.13
N ARG A 135 1.23 4.81 -30.22
CA ARG A 135 0.81 3.85 -29.21
C ARG A 135 2.01 3.04 -28.74
N TRP A 136 2.07 2.81 -27.43
CA TRP A 136 3.13 2.05 -26.78
C TRP A 136 2.53 1.02 -25.84
N ARG A 137 2.94 -0.24 -25.96
CA ARG A 137 2.71 -1.26 -24.95
C ARG A 137 3.78 -1.11 -23.89
N VAL A 138 3.37 -0.73 -22.70
CA VAL A 138 4.26 -0.46 -21.56
C VAL A 138 3.98 -1.46 -20.46
N ARG A 139 5.03 -1.99 -19.86
CA ARG A 139 4.96 -2.84 -18.68
C ARG A 139 6.07 -2.46 -17.71
N ALA A 140 5.73 -2.00 -16.52
CA ALA A 140 6.70 -1.78 -15.44
C ALA A 140 7.30 -3.12 -14.95
N PRO A 141 8.45 -3.10 -14.28
CA PRO A 141 8.93 -4.29 -13.56
C PRO A 141 7.82 -4.82 -12.64
N ASP A 142 7.54 -6.13 -12.71
CA ASP A 142 6.45 -6.78 -11.97
C ASP A 142 5.06 -6.13 -12.15
N GLY A 143 4.87 -5.37 -13.23
CA GLY A 143 3.63 -4.68 -13.58
C GLY A 143 2.81 -5.42 -14.64
N GLU A 144 1.55 -5.02 -14.77
CA GLU A 144 0.67 -5.41 -15.88
C GLU A 144 1.01 -4.62 -17.15
N THR A 145 0.68 -5.18 -18.32
CA THR A 145 0.83 -4.47 -19.58
C THR A 145 -0.31 -3.49 -19.78
N LEU A 146 0.02 -2.21 -19.98
CA LEU A 146 -0.91 -1.15 -20.35
C LEU A 146 -0.51 -0.54 -21.69
N ILE A 147 -1.45 0.17 -22.29
CA ILE A 147 -1.24 0.87 -23.56
C ILE A 147 -1.23 2.37 -23.31
N ALA A 148 -0.10 3.02 -23.56
CA ALA A 148 0.01 4.47 -23.60
C ALA A 148 -0.30 4.95 -25.00
N GLN A 149 -1.28 5.84 -25.13
CA GLN A 149 -1.60 6.52 -26.39
C GLN A 149 -1.18 7.98 -26.29
N LEU A 150 -0.27 8.38 -27.16
CA LEU A 150 0.28 9.73 -27.20
C LEU A 150 -0.34 10.54 -28.35
N ASP A 151 -0.31 11.82 -28.23
CA ASP A 151 -0.59 12.74 -29.34
C ASP A 151 0.52 12.61 -30.41
N PRO A 152 0.22 12.39 -31.69
CA PRO A 152 1.24 12.14 -32.70
C PRO A 152 2.12 13.36 -33.02
N ALA A 153 1.68 14.57 -32.67
CA ALA A 153 2.44 15.80 -32.96
C ALA A 153 3.25 16.28 -31.78
N SER A 154 2.67 16.24 -30.56
CA SER A 154 3.30 16.73 -29.33
C SER A 154 3.91 15.63 -28.47
N LEU A 155 3.65 14.35 -28.76
CA LEU A 155 3.99 13.17 -27.96
C LEU A 155 3.48 13.24 -26.51
N ALA A 156 2.51 14.11 -26.26
CA ALA A 156 1.86 14.21 -24.97
C ALA A 156 0.95 13.00 -24.71
N LEU A 157 0.86 12.56 -23.48
CA LEU A 157 -0.04 11.47 -23.09
C LEU A 157 -1.50 11.89 -23.26
N ARG A 158 -2.29 11.07 -23.95
CA ARG A 158 -3.72 11.29 -24.17
C ARG A 158 -4.60 10.25 -23.52
N ARG A 159 -4.18 8.99 -23.54
CA ARG A 159 -4.96 7.90 -22.95
C ARG A 159 -4.07 6.82 -22.38
N ILE A 160 -4.58 6.17 -21.36
CA ILE A 160 -4.09 4.87 -20.91
C ILE A 160 -5.22 3.86 -21.03
N LEU A 161 -4.92 2.75 -21.68
CA LEU A 161 -5.86 1.64 -21.88
C LEU A 161 -5.28 0.37 -21.23
N ASP A 162 -6.15 -0.56 -20.85
CA ASP A 162 -5.69 -1.91 -20.54
C ASP A 162 -5.21 -2.66 -21.80
N ASP A 163 -4.71 -3.87 -21.65
CA ASP A 163 -4.24 -4.71 -22.76
C ASP A 163 -5.34 -5.14 -23.73
N ARG A 164 -6.61 -5.02 -23.32
CA ARG A 164 -7.82 -5.30 -24.13
C ARG A 164 -8.37 -4.06 -24.82
N GLY A 165 -7.79 -2.88 -24.53
CA GLY A 165 -8.20 -1.61 -25.12
C GLY A 165 -9.29 -0.88 -24.33
N THR A 166 -9.61 -1.32 -23.11
CA THR A 166 -10.53 -0.60 -22.21
C THR A 166 -9.87 0.67 -21.69
N LEU A 167 -10.56 1.80 -21.74
CA LEU A 167 -10.07 3.07 -21.24
C LEU A 167 -9.90 3.03 -19.71
N LEU A 168 -8.69 3.31 -19.23
CA LEU A 168 -8.37 3.47 -17.82
C LEU A 168 -8.25 4.94 -17.42
N ALA A 169 -7.71 5.79 -18.30
CA ALA A 169 -7.59 7.21 -18.07
C ALA A 169 -7.54 7.99 -19.41
N ASP A 170 -8.10 9.20 -19.41
CA ASP A 170 -8.10 10.14 -20.53
C ASP A 170 -7.53 11.49 -20.06
N PHE A 171 -6.48 11.96 -20.75
CA PHE A 171 -5.74 13.16 -20.38
C PHE A 171 -6.06 14.31 -21.33
N GLY A 172 -6.28 15.48 -20.76
CA GLY A 172 -6.59 16.69 -21.49
C GLY A 172 -5.38 17.38 -22.07
N ASP A 173 -5.45 18.70 -22.09
CA ASP A 173 -4.35 19.53 -22.56
C ASP A 173 -3.21 19.52 -21.53
N ASP A 174 -1.96 19.45 -22.03
CA ASP A 174 -0.79 19.50 -21.17
C ASP A 174 -0.64 20.88 -20.54
N VAL A 175 -0.32 20.89 -19.25
CA VAL A 175 0.22 22.07 -18.60
C VAL A 175 1.75 21.99 -18.64
N ARG A 176 2.38 23.07 -19.10
CA ARG A 176 3.84 23.17 -19.15
C ARG A 176 4.35 24.09 -18.06
N ALA A 177 5.32 23.59 -17.28
CA ALA A 177 6.04 24.38 -16.31
C ALA A 177 7.51 23.98 -16.31
N GLY A 178 8.42 24.95 -16.22
CA GLY A 178 9.86 24.68 -16.17
C GLY A 178 10.43 23.90 -17.35
N GLY A 179 9.74 23.89 -18.51
CA GLY A 179 10.13 23.12 -19.70
C GLY A 179 9.60 21.69 -19.77
N ALA A 180 8.93 21.19 -18.72
CA ALA A 180 8.31 19.87 -18.70
C ALA A 180 6.80 19.93 -18.93
N SER A 181 6.24 18.87 -19.52
CA SER A 181 4.80 18.69 -19.72
C SER A 181 4.23 17.85 -18.61
N PHE A 182 3.02 18.20 -18.15
CA PHE A 182 2.25 17.43 -17.19
C PHE A 182 0.87 17.14 -17.78
N ALA A 183 0.53 15.86 -17.90
CA ALA A 183 -0.78 15.47 -18.41
C ALA A 183 -1.84 15.71 -17.31
N LEU A 184 -2.93 16.40 -17.71
CA LEU A 184 -4.08 16.60 -16.84
C LEU A 184 -5.04 15.44 -17.01
N ASP A 185 -5.29 14.69 -15.94
CA ASP A 185 -6.32 13.67 -15.92
C ASP A 185 -7.70 14.34 -15.91
N ARG A 186 -8.58 13.93 -16.81
CA ARG A 186 -9.96 14.40 -16.87
C ARG A 186 -10.94 13.38 -16.34
N HIS A 187 -10.70 12.12 -16.63
CA HIS A 187 -11.53 10.99 -16.19
C HIS A 187 -10.69 9.73 -16.15
N GLY A 188 -10.62 9.05 -15.01
CA GLY A 188 -9.85 7.83 -14.96
C GLY A 188 -9.96 7.03 -13.68
N LEU A 189 -9.38 5.85 -13.71
CA LEU A 189 -9.35 4.91 -12.59
C LEU A 189 -8.58 5.46 -11.38
N PHE A 190 -7.64 6.37 -11.62
CA PHE A 190 -6.75 6.98 -10.60
C PHE A 190 -6.78 8.50 -10.75
N GLU A 191 -7.98 9.09 -10.64
CA GLU A 191 -8.20 10.52 -10.82
C GLU A 191 -7.32 11.37 -9.89
N GLU A 192 -6.39 12.09 -10.48
CA GLU A 192 -5.54 13.10 -9.83
C GLU A 192 -5.64 14.40 -10.62
N PRO A 193 -6.80 15.07 -10.61
CA PRO A 193 -6.99 16.31 -11.35
C PRO A 193 -6.05 17.41 -10.82
N VAL A 194 -5.52 18.23 -11.74
CA VAL A 194 -4.51 19.25 -11.44
C VAL A 194 -5.07 20.63 -11.74
N ASP A 195 -4.91 21.59 -10.81
CA ASP A 195 -5.34 22.98 -10.97
C ASP A 195 -4.19 23.92 -11.34
N ALA A 196 -2.97 23.58 -10.88
CA ALA A 196 -1.78 24.39 -11.14
C ALA A 196 -0.52 23.51 -11.20
N VAL A 197 0.47 23.94 -11.99
CA VAL A 197 1.81 23.32 -12.06
C VAL A 197 2.87 24.39 -11.91
N GLU A 198 3.88 24.11 -11.10
CA GLU A 198 5.02 25.01 -10.87
C GLU A 198 6.34 24.21 -10.84
N ALA A 199 7.44 24.89 -11.15
CA ALA A 199 8.77 24.34 -10.89
C ALA A 199 9.18 24.69 -9.45
N VAL A 200 9.65 23.69 -8.71
CA VAL A 200 10.09 23.85 -7.34
C VAL A 200 11.55 23.51 -7.17
N ALA A 201 12.22 24.11 -6.19
CA ALA A 201 13.61 23.83 -5.90
C ALA A 201 13.72 22.65 -4.90
N GLY A 202 14.83 21.92 -4.99
CA GLY A 202 15.22 20.92 -4.03
C GLY A 202 15.04 19.47 -4.52
N PRO A 203 15.57 18.52 -3.77
CA PRO A 203 15.47 17.10 -4.10
C PRO A 203 14.05 16.58 -3.86
N LEU A 204 13.69 15.56 -4.62
CA LEU A 204 12.47 14.78 -4.38
C LEU A 204 12.88 13.42 -3.79
N GLY A 205 12.29 13.05 -2.67
CA GLY A 205 12.51 11.78 -1.99
C GLY A 205 11.24 11.23 -1.35
N ALA A 206 11.32 9.97 -0.95
CA ALA A 206 10.27 9.37 -0.13
C ALA A 206 10.10 10.15 1.19
N PRO A 207 8.92 10.14 1.80
CA PRO A 207 8.75 10.66 3.15
C PRO A 207 9.69 9.94 4.13
N ASP A 208 10.31 10.69 5.05
CA ASP A 208 11.27 10.11 6.01
C ASP A 208 10.61 9.14 7.00
N GLY A 209 9.31 9.27 7.17
CA GLY A 209 8.55 8.50 8.14
C GLY A 209 8.90 8.88 9.59
N VAL A 210 8.32 8.13 10.53
CA VAL A 210 8.58 8.32 11.96
C VAL A 210 10.02 7.91 12.30
N SER A 211 10.75 8.79 13.01
CA SER A 211 12.12 8.52 13.46
C SER A 211 12.13 7.48 14.58
N THR A 212 12.94 6.42 14.39
CA THR A 212 13.05 5.29 15.32
C THR A 212 14.51 5.06 15.68
N THR A 213 14.82 4.90 16.95
CA THR A 213 16.12 4.51 17.46
C THR A 213 16.00 3.24 18.31
N PHE A 214 17.09 2.50 18.46
CA PHE A 214 17.10 1.24 19.21
C PHE A 214 18.16 1.27 20.30
N GLY A 215 17.82 0.69 21.46
CA GLY A 215 18.73 0.55 22.60
C GLY A 215 18.01 0.02 23.83
N GLY A 216 18.76 -0.57 24.76
CA GLY A 216 18.20 -1.16 25.96
C GLY A 216 17.68 -2.59 25.77
N GLU A 217 16.79 -3.02 26.65
CA GLU A 217 16.27 -4.38 26.66
C GLU A 217 15.20 -4.57 25.58
N SER A 218 15.38 -5.60 24.74
CA SER A 218 14.41 -5.92 23.67
C SER A 218 13.24 -6.77 24.13
N ARG A 219 13.40 -7.51 25.25
CA ARG A 219 12.39 -8.43 25.77
C ARG A 219 11.39 -7.70 26.68
N VAL A 220 10.11 -7.84 26.39
CA VAL A 220 8.99 -7.29 27.16
C VAL A 220 8.01 -8.40 27.53
N ALA A 221 7.42 -8.34 28.73
CA ALA A 221 6.45 -9.33 29.18
C ALA A 221 5.14 -9.20 28.40
N LEU A 222 4.54 -10.31 27.99
CA LEU A 222 3.17 -10.36 27.49
C LEU A 222 2.18 -10.33 28.64
N ALA A 223 1.14 -9.53 28.52
CA ALA A 223 0.00 -9.59 29.42
C ALA A 223 -0.75 -10.93 29.28
N ASP A 224 -1.43 -11.36 30.31
CA ASP A 224 -2.35 -12.48 30.20
C ASP A 224 -3.67 -12.04 29.54
N ALA A 225 -3.63 -11.99 28.22
CA ALA A 225 -4.71 -11.54 27.34
C ALA A 225 -4.75 -12.41 26.08
N PRO A 226 -5.88 -12.49 25.36
CA PRO A 226 -5.98 -13.26 24.12
C PRO A 226 -5.24 -12.61 22.95
N ILE A 227 -4.80 -11.36 23.07
CA ILE A 227 -4.09 -10.54 22.09
C ILE A 227 -2.75 -10.03 22.66
N PRO A 228 -1.76 -9.67 21.82
CA PRO A 228 -0.40 -9.36 22.28
C PRO A 228 -0.30 -7.96 22.89
N ILE A 229 -0.63 -7.84 24.15
CA ILE A 229 -0.49 -6.60 24.93
C ILE A 229 0.81 -6.66 25.72
N VAL A 230 1.61 -5.61 25.60
CA VAL A 230 2.91 -5.45 26.25
C VAL A 230 3.00 -4.10 26.98
N PRO A 231 3.83 -3.97 28.02
CA PRO A 231 4.12 -2.69 28.62
C PRO A 231 4.89 -1.80 27.65
N CYS A 232 4.55 -0.52 27.65
CA CYS A 232 5.25 0.51 26.91
C CYS A 232 5.26 1.83 27.71
N THR A 233 5.95 2.84 27.21
CA THR A 233 5.94 4.18 27.78
C THR A 233 5.61 5.18 26.69
N LEU A 234 4.60 6.03 26.91
CA LEU A 234 4.22 7.10 25.99
C LEU A 234 4.35 8.46 26.71
N ALA A 235 5.13 9.37 26.15
CA ALA A 235 5.39 10.68 26.75
C ALA A 235 5.85 10.61 28.23
N GLY A 236 6.66 9.60 28.55
CA GLY A 236 7.14 9.35 29.92
C GLY A 236 6.14 8.66 30.83
N ARG A 237 4.92 8.37 30.41
CA ARG A 237 3.88 7.70 31.18
C ARG A 237 3.82 6.21 30.81
N ALA A 238 3.73 5.35 31.83
CA ALA A 238 3.51 3.92 31.62
C ALA A 238 2.14 3.68 30.95
N ALA A 239 2.13 2.83 29.95
CA ALA A 239 0.96 2.49 29.16
C ALA A 239 1.01 1.01 28.73
N ARG A 240 -0.08 0.52 28.16
CA ARG A 240 -0.24 -0.84 27.64
C ARG A 240 -0.42 -0.77 26.13
N CYS A 241 0.51 -1.34 25.40
CA CYS A 241 0.54 -1.32 23.94
C CYS A 241 0.03 -2.66 23.37
N LEU A 242 -0.98 -2.61 22.53
CA LEU A 242 -1.39 -3.73 21.68
C LEU A 242 -0.51 -3.73 20.42
N LEU A 243 0.10 -4.85 20.08
CA LEU A 243 0.83 -5.06 18.82
C LEU A 243 -0.16 -5.58 17.76
N ASP A 244 -0.60 -4.72 16.85
CA ASP A 244 -1.74 -4.99 15.96
C ASP A 244 -1.38 -4.73 14.49
N THR A 245 -1.10 -5.80 13.75
CA THR A 245 -0.81 -5.71 12.32
C THR A 245 -2.05 -5.43 11.46
N GLY A 246 -3.26 -5.65 11.99
CA GLY A 246 -4.52 -5.31 11.34
C GLY A 246 -4.88 -3.82 11.41
N ALA A 247 -4.17 -3.04 12.24
CA ALA A 247 -4.41 -1.62 12.42
C ALA A 247 -3.48 -0.75 11.56
N THR A 248 -4.05 0.25 10.90
CA THR A 248 -3.35 1.37 10.27
C THR A 248 -4.30 2.57 10.16
N PRO A 249 -3.93 3.76 10.65
CA PRO A 249 -2.72 4.07 11.40
C PRO A 249 -2.72 3.52 12.84
N SER A 250 -1.58 3.64 13.52
CA SER A 250 -1.50 3.43 14.97
C SER A 250 -2.47 4.34 15.72
N ALA A 251 -2.99 3.88 16.87
CA ALA A 251 -4.04 4.59 17.57
C ALA A 251 -3.77 4.72 19.08
N ILE A 252 -4.42 5.70 19.70
CA ILE A 252 -4.43 5.94 21.14
C ILE A 252 -5.88 6.00 21.62
N THR A 253 -6.14 5.44 22.80
CA THR A 253 -7.49 5.50 23.37
C THR A 253 -7.84 6.90 23.88
N LEU A 254 -9.11 7.29 23.77
CA LEU A 254 -9.59 8.56 24.27
C LEU A 254 -9.24 8.80 25.75
N PRO A 255 -9.39 7.82 26.69
CA PRO A 255 -8.99 8.01 28.07
C PRO A 255 -7.51 8.34 28.26
N LEU A 256 -6.60 7.72 27.48
CA LEU A 256 -5.18 8.08 27.56
C LEU A 256 -4.91 9.45 26.93
N THR A 257 -5.59 9.80 25.85
CA THR A 257 -5.52 11.11 25.21
C THR A 257 -5.87 12.22 26.22
N GLU A 258 -6.99 12.06 26.93
CA GLU A 258 -7.43 12.98 27.99
C GLU A 258 -6.43 13.03 29.16
N ALA A 259 -5.93 11.88 29.61
CA ALA A 259 -4.95 11.80 30.69
C ALA A 259 -3.59 12.42 30.37
N LEU A 260 -3.27 12.59 29.07
CA LEU A 260 -2.09 13.28 28.57
C LEU A 260 -2.39 14.75 28.20
N ALA A 261 -3.63 15.22 28.39
CA ALA A 261 -4.11 16.55 28.01
C ALA A 261 -3.81 16.88 26.52
N LEU A 262 -3.98 15.90 25.63
CA LEU A 262 -3.78 16.07 24.20
C LEU A 262 -5.11 16.48 23.55
N GLU A 263 -5.04 17.46 22.65
CA GLU A 263 -6.21 17.91 21.88
C GLU A 263 -6.20 17.24 20.50
N PRO A 264 -7.22 16.41 20.16
CA PRO A 264 -7.35 15.85 18.82
C PRO A 264 -7.55 16.95 17.78
N ARG A 265 -6.87 16.81 16.64
CA ARG A 265 -6.95 17.72 15.51
C ARG A 265 -7.09 16.96 14.20
N GLY A 266 -7.46 17.66 13.15
CA GLY A 266 -7.74 17.08 11.85
C GLY A 266 -8.90 16.09 11.88
N GLU A 267 -9.11 15.39 10.79
CA GLU A 267 -10.17 14.39 10.68
C GLU A 267 -9.66 13.18 9.88
N LEU A 268 -9.84 12.00 10.46
CA LEU A 268 -9.52 10.69 9.88
C LEU A 268 -10.78 9.84 9.80
N GLU A 269 -10.90 9.05 8.76
CA GLU A 269 -11.86 7.95 8.73
C GLU A 269 -11.16 6.66 9.15
N ILE A 270 -11.71 6.02 10.16
CA ILE A 270 -11.25 4.70 10.63
C ILE A 270 -12.27 3.65 10.21
N ASN A 271 -11.77 2.63 9.53
CA ASN A 271 -12.51 1.44 9.17
C ASN A 271 -12.24 0.35 10.20
N GLY A 272 -13.17 0.15 11.12
CA GLY A 272 -13.16 -0.95 12.09
C GLY A 272 -14.37 -1.85 11.89
N PHE A 273 -15.03 -2.28 12.98
CA PHE A 273 -16.35 -2.93 12.90
C PHE A 273 -17.44 -1.98 12.42
N SER A 274 -17.23 -0.68 12.51
CA SER A 274 -17.99 0.34 11.79
C SER A 274 -17.04 1.43 11.31
N ARG A 275 -17.46 2.19 10.31
CA ARG A 275 -16.74 3.40 9.89
C ARG A 275 -17.09 4.54 10.83
N PHE A 276 -16.11 5.29 11.29
CA PHE A 276 -16.32 6.49 12.07
C PHE A 276 -15.22 7.52 11.80
N ALA A 277 -15.59 8.79 11.90
CA ALA A 277 -14.66 9.90 11.83
C ALA A 277 -14.04 10.17 13.20
N THR A 278 -12.75 10.48 13.22
CA THR A 278 -12.01 10.82 14.44
C THR A 278 -10.89 11.81 14.12
N GLY A 279 -10.33 12.45 15.17
CA GLY A 279 -9.12 13.24 15.05
C GLY A 279 -7.86 12.41 15.28
N PHE A 280 -6.70 13.05 15.13
CA PHE A 280 -5.42 12.50 15.53
C PHE A 280 -4.72 13.41 16.54
N VAL A 281 -3.81 12.83 17.31
CA VAL A 281 -2.89 13.56 18.18
C VAL A 281 -1.44 13.21 17.80
N GLU A 282 -0.52 14.14 18.03
CA GLU A 282 0.90 13.90 17.91
C GLU A 282 1.54 13.98 19.28
N THR A 283 2.24 12.94 19.68
CA THR A 283 2.91 12.86 20.98
C THR A 283 4.09 11.89 20.91
N GLY A 284 4.92 11.92 21.91
CA GLY A 284 6.07 11.03 22.06
C GLY A 284 7.00 11.53 23.15
N PRO A 285 8.05 10.76 23.39
CA PRO A 285 8.40 9.51 22.71
C PRO A 285 7.51 8.35 23.10
N LEU A 286 7.31 7.42 22.15
CA LEU A 286 6.85 6.06 22.45
C LEU A 286 8.07 5.16 22.61
N VAL A 287 8.16 4.47 23.76
CA VAL A 287 9.18 3.45 24.01
C VAL A 287 8.52 2.09 24.13
N LEU A 288 8.98 1.14 23.31
CA LEU A 288 8.45 -0.21 23.22
C LEU A 288 9.61 -1.20 23.11
N GLY A 289 9.90 -1.93 24.17
CA GLY A 289 11.13 -2.76 24.24
C GLY A 289 12.38 -1.93 23.96
N SER A 290 13.20 -2.35 23.01
CA SER A 290 14.40 -1.61 22.60
C SER A 290 14.12 -0.42 21.69
N ALA A 291 12.89 -0.31 21.13
CA ALA A 291 12.55 0.71 20.16
C ALA A 291 12.06 2.01 20.85
N ARG A 292 12.54 3.14 20.32
CA ARG A 292 12.12 4.48 20.72
C ARG A 292 11.74 5.28 19.49
N PHE A 293 10.47 5.63 19.38
CA PHE A 293 9.94 6.53 18.36
C PHE A 293 9.92 7.95 18.93
N ALA A 294 10.51 8.91 18.22
CA ALA A 294 10.71 10.28 18.75
C ALA A 294 9.37 11.04 18.89
N ALA A 295 8.56 11.01 17.84
CA ALA A 295 7.22 11.55 17.79
C ALA A 295 6.35 10.64 16.93
N VAL A 296 5.11 10.43 17.33
CA VAL A 296 4.14 9.56 16.65
C VAL A 296 2.81 10.28 16.58
N ARG A 297 2.15 10.14 15.43
CA ARG A 297 0.76 10.54 15.23
C ARG A 297 -0.13 9.33 15.44
N PHE A 298 -1.12 9.48 16.29
CA PHE A 298 -2.07 8.44 16.63
C PHE A 298 -3.49 8.86 16.28
N ALA A 299 -4.24 8.01 15.61
CA ALA A 299 -5.69 8.18 15.55
C ALA A 299 -6.30 8.04 16.96
N VAL A 300 -7.28 8.87 17.33
CA VAL A 300 -7.95 8.74 18.61
C VAL A 300 -9.11 7.77 18.48
N VAL A 301 -9.12 6.72 19.28
CA VAL A 301 -10.16 5.68 19.25
C VAL A 301 -10.90 5.58 20.58
N PRO A 302 -12.17 5.17 20.59
CA PRO A 302 -12.86 4.87 21.84
C PRO A 302 -12.13 3.81 22.64
N ALA A 303 -12.32 3.78 23.96
CA ALA A 303 -11.86 2.66 24.77
C ALA A 303 -12.54 1.36 24.31
N VAL A 304 -11.73 0.34 24.08
CA VAL A 304 -12.26 -0.99 23.70
C VAL A 304 -12.47 -1.81 24.96
N PRO A 305 -13.69 -2.29 25.24
CA PRO A 305 -13.97 -3.05 26.48
C PRO A 305 -13.17 -4.34 26.62
N MET A 306 -12.80 -4.95 25.49
CA MET A 306 -12.07 -6.21 25.47
C MET A 306 -10.57 -5.95 25.24
N GLY A 307 -9.77 -6.02 26.29
CA GLY A 307 -8.31 -6.03 26.13
C GLY A 307 -7.55 -5.08 27.04
N HIS A 308 -8.14 -4.01 27.54
CA HIS A 308 -7.49 -3.05 28.44
C HIS A 308 -6.11 -2.58 27.93
N PHE A 309 -6.03 -2.08 26.72
CA PHE A 309 -4.86 -1.41 26.17
C PHE A 309 -5.10 0.10 26.07
N ASP A 310 -4.03 0.86 26.02
CA ASP A 310 -4.03 2.31 25.93
C ASP A 310 -3.60 2.80 24.54
N VAL A 311 -2.74 2.03 23.87
CA VAL A 311 -2.14 2.34 22.58
C VAL A 311 -2.25 1.12 21.66
N VAL A 312 -2.60 1.35 20.40
CA VAL A 312 -2.49 0.36 19.32
C VAL A 312 -1.24 0.72 18.49
N VAL A 313 -0.27 -0.17 18.51
CA VAL A 313 0.92 -0.09 17.66
C VAL A 313 0.59 -0.82 16.38
N GLY A 314 0.20 -0.05 15.37
CA GLY A 314 -0.25 -0.56 14.08
C GLY A 314 0.89 -0.85 13.10
N THR A 315 0.52 -1.27 11.90
CA THR A 315 1.48 -1.62 10.84
C THR A 315 2.44 -0.49 10.49
N ASP A 316 1.99 0.76 10.54
CA ASP A 316 2.81 1.95 10.28
C ASP A 316 4.01 2.10 11.25
N LEU A 317 3.91 1.57 12.48
CA LEU A 317 5.02 1.50 13.43
C LEU A 317 5.69 0.13 13.42
N LEU A 318 4.91 -0.97 13.34
CA LEU A 318 5.44 -2.34 13.31
C LEU A 318 6.37 -2.58 12.11
N ALA A 319 6.14 -1.89 10.99
CA ALA A 319 7.05 -1.94 9.83
C ALA A 319 8.44 -1.30 10.08
N ARG A 320 8.66 -0.69 11.25
CA ARG A 320 9.97 -0.21 11.70
C ARG A 320 10.64 -1.17 12.68
N LEU A 321 10.05 -2.32 12.94
CA LEU A 321 10.44 -3.25 13.98
C LEU A 321 10.59 -4.66 13.44
N HIS A 322 11.44 -5.44 14.10
CA HIS A 322 11.38 -6.89 14.10
C HIS A 322 10.76 -7.33 15.43
N VAL A 323 9.64 -8.05 15.37
CA VAL A 323 8.87 -8.45 16.55
C VAL A 323 8.72 -9.97 16.59
N VAL A 324 9.15 -10.58 17.68
CA VAL A 324 8.96 -12.01 17.94
C VAL A 324 8.01 -12.16 19.13
N ILE A 325 6.91 -12.88 18.96
CA ILE A 325 5.90 -13.10 20.01
C ILE A 325 5.92 -14.56 20.43
N ASP A 326 6.34 -14.83 21.66
CA ASP A 326 6.34 -16.17 22.25
C ASP A 326 5.32 -16.22 23.43
N ARG A 327 4.11 -16.68 23.11
CA ARG A 327 3.03 -16.81 24.12
C ARG A 327 3.40 -17.77 25.25
N ALA A 328 4.04 -18.92 24.96
CA ALA A 328 4.40 -19.87 26.00
C ALA A 328 5.58 -19.39 26.86
N GLY A 329 6.51 -18.66 26.24
CA GLY A 329 7.59 -17.99 26.97
C GLY A 329 7.11 -16.76 27.73
N GLY A 330 5.87 -16.27 27.51
CA GLY A 330 5.29 -15.11 28.16
C GLY A 330 5.95 -13.79 27.81
N PHE A 331 6.52 -13.65 26.62
CA PHE A 331 7.20 -12.42 26.21
C PHE A 331 7.04 -12.11 24.72
N ALA A 332 7.21 -10.84 24.40
CA ALA A 332 7.56 -10.39 23.07
C ALA A 332 9.00 -9.83 23.06
N ARG A 333 9.67 -9.94 21.92
CA ARG A 333 10.97 -9.32 21.68
C ARG A 333 10.82 -8.29 20.57
N VAL A 334 11.26 -7.07 20.84
CA VAL A 334 11.15 -5.93 19.92
C VAL A 334 12.56 -5.43 19.61
N GLU A 335 12.96 -5.50 18.34
CA GLU A 335 14.32 -5.23 17.89
C GLU A 335 14.31 -4.39 16.60
N ALA A 336 15.49 -3.93 16.20
CA ALA A 336 15.66 -3.32 14.89
C ALA A 336 15.34 -4.33 13.76
N PRO A 337 14.73 -3.87 12.65
CA PRO A 337 14.53 -4.73 11.49
C PRO A 337 15.84 -5.33 10.99
N GLY A 338 15.82 -6.56 10.53
CA GLY A 338 16.99 -7.24 9.97
C GLY A 338 17.22 -8.60 10.62
N GLY A 339 18.30 -9.23 10.22
CA GLY A 339 18.65 -10.59 10.60
C GLY A 339 18.30 -11.61 9.52
N GLU A 340 18.68 -12.86 9.76
CA GLU A 340 18.33 -13.96 8.86
C GLU A 340 16.83 -14.25 8.97
N ALA A 341 16.20 -14.55 7.81
CA ALA A 341 14.83 -15.01 7.80
C ALA A 341 14.71 -16.28 8.63
N ALA A 342 13.73 -16.36 9.50
CA ALA A 342 13.43 -17.59 10.21
C ALA A 342 13.12 -18.70 9.16
N PRO A 343 13.59 -19.96 9.37
CA PRO A 343 13.23 -21.05 8.48
C PRO A 343 11.70 -21.15 8.32
N GLY A 344 11.23 -21.28 7.07
CA GLY A 344 9.80 -21.33 6.77
C GLY A 344 9.08 -19.98 6.81
N SER A 345 9.80 -18.85 6.84
CA SER A 345 9.21 -17.53 6.71
C SER A 345 8.49 -17.36 5.38
N LEU A 346 7.29 -16.78 5.43
CA LEU A 346 6.46 -16.46 4.28
C LEU A 346 6.70 -15.02 3.84
N PRO A 347 6.59 -14.74 2.54
CA PRO A 347 6.59 -13.38 2.05
C PRO A 347 5.31 -12.66 2.50
N VAL A 348 5.44 -11.38 2.84
CA VAL A 348 4.35 -10.48 3.20
C VAL A 348 4.21 -9.41 2.13
N GLY A 349 3.02 -9.30 1.53
CA GLY A 349 2.64 -8.15 0.73
C GLY A 349 1.85 -7.14 1.57
N PHE A 350 1.48 -5.99 0.99
CA PHE A 350 0.64 -5.00 1.65
C PHE A 350 -0.50 -4.54 0.74
N ALA A 351 -1.67 -4.34 1.32
CA ALA A 351 -2.78 -3.66 0.68
C ALA A 351 -3.43 -2.72 1.69
N ASP A 352 -3.67 -1.47 1.30
CA ASP A 352 -4.27 -0.45 2.18
C ASP A 352 -3.52 -0.27 3.51
N GLY A 353 -2.19 -0.49 3.50
CA GLY A 353 -1.31 -0.35 4.66
C GLY A 353 -1.35 -1.51 5.65
N VAL A 354 -2.05 -2.62 5.36
CA VAL A 354 -2.09 -3.83 6.19
C VAL A 354 -1.40 -5.01 5.52
N PRO A 355 -0.73 -5.90 6.29
CA PRO A 355 0.04 -7.01 5.72
C PRO A 355 -0.86 -8.15 5.24
N LEU A 356 -0.51 -8.71 4.09
CA LEU A 356 -1.16 -9.85 3.47
C LEU A 356 -0.20 -11.02 3.35
N ILE A 357 -0.69 -12.23 3.60
CA ILE A 357 0.04 -13.49 3.39
C ILE A 357 -0.79 -14.47 2.56
N ASP A 358 -0.11 -15.32 1.83
CA ASP A 358 -0.74 -16.44 1.15
C ASP A 358 -0.92 -17.61 2.12
N THR A 359 -2.11 -18.19 2.13
CA THR A 359 -2.51 -19.31 2.98
C THR A 359 -3.33 -20.31 2.17
N VAL A 360 -3.53 -21.50 2.72
CA VAL A 360 -4.42 -22.51 2.14
C VAL A 360 -5.44 -22.90 3.19
N LEU A 361 -6.72 -22.80 2.86
CA LEU A 361 -7.84 -23.20 3.69
C LEU A 361 -8.53 -24.41 3.05
N ASP A 362 -8.47 -25.58 3.69
CA ASP A 362 -9.09 -26.82 3.22
C ASP A 362 -8.73 -27.13 1.74
N ASN A 363 -7.43 -27.07 1.42
CA ASN A 363 -6.83 -27.25 0.09
C ASN A 363 -7.12 -26.14 -0.95
N GLU A 364 -7.80 -25.06 -0.60
CA GLU A 364 -8.00 -23.92 -1.49
C GLU A 364 -7.08 -22.76 -1.11
N PRO A 365 -6.37 -22.14 -2.09
CA PRO A 365 -5.54 -20.99 -1.83
C PRO A 365 -6.41 -19.77 -1.44
N ALA A 366 -5.92 -19.02 -0.47
CA ALA A 366 -6.51 -17.76 -0.03
C ALA A 366 -5.41 -16.76 0.29
N ARG A 367 -5.65 -15.49 -0.05
CA ARG A 367 -4.83 -14.39 0.40
C ARG A 367 -5.48 -13.76 1.62
N ALA A 368 -4.79 -13.80 2.73
CA ALA A 368 -5.31 -13.42 4.03
C ALA A 368 -4.61 -12.18 4.60
N LEU A 369 -5.34 -11.33 5.29
CA LEU A 369 -4.79 -10.28 6.12
C LEU A 369 -4.15 -10.92 7.36
N LEU A 370 -2.92 -10.55 7.67
CA LEU A 370 -2.24 -10.94 8.91
C LEU A 370 -2.60 -9.94 10.01
N ASP A 371 -3.42 -10.37 10.95
CA ASP A 371 -4.04 -9.53 11.97
C ASP A 371 -3.70 -10.02 13.39
N THR A 372 -2.66 -9.47 13.98
CA THR A 372 -2.29 -9.83 15.36
C THR A 372 -3.23 -9.25 16.40
N GLY A 373 -4.12 -8.32 16.06
CA GLY A 373 -5.22 -7.85 16.91
C GLY A 373 -6.42 -8.80 16.96
N ASP A 374 -6.55 -9.74 16.02
CA ASP A 374 -7.58 -10.78 16.03
C ASP A 374 -7.16 -11.93 16.95
N ALA A 375 -7.91 -12.15 18.02
CA ALA A 375 -7.65 -13.19 19.04
C ALA A 375 -7.78 -14.63 18.50
N LEU A 376 -8.44 -14.83 17.38
CA LEU A 376 -8.63 -16.14 16.75
C LEU A 376 -7.45 -16.49 15.83
N ALA A 377 -7.35 -17.76 15.47
CA ALA A 377 -6.37 -18.19 14.48
C ALA A 377 -6.82 -17.83 13.05
N VAL A 378 -8.12 -17.90 12.80
CA VAL A 378 -8.74 -17.54 11.50
C VAL A 378 -10.06 -16.83 11.75
N SER A 379 -10.30 -15.76 11.00
CA SER A 379 -11.60 -15.10 10.89
C SER A 379 -11.95 -14.90 9.42
N LEU A 380 -13.25 -14.97 9.09
CA LEU A 380 -13.75 -14.99 7.72
C LEU A 380 -14.92 -14.01 7.56
N GLY A 381 -14.99 -13.38 6.41
CA GLY A 381 -16.20 -12.74 5.93
C GLY A 381 -17.25 -13.77 5.51
N TYR A 382 -18.54 -13.41 5.66
CA TYR A 382 -19.62 -14.28 5.20
C TYR A 382 -19.57 -14.53 3.68
N ALA A 383 -19.07 -13.55 2.91
CA ALA A 383 -18.90 -13.69 1.47
C ALA A 383 -17.87 -14.77 1.12
N ASP A 384 -16.75 -14.80 1.86
CA ASP A 384 -15.72 -15.82 1.69
C ASP A 384 -16.21 -17.19 2.15
N TYR A 385 -16.88 -17.26 3.32
CA TYR A 385 -17.43 -18.51 3.85
C TYR A 385 -18.33 -19.25 2.86
N ARG A 386 -19.09 -18.52 2.01
CA ARG A 386 -19.95 -19.15 0.98
C ARG A 386 -19.19 -20.01 -0.03
N ARG A 387 -17.87 -19.91 -0.10
CA ARG A 387 -17.02 -20.79 -0.91
C ARG A 387 -16.89 -22.18 -0.29
N TRP A 388 -17.12 -22.28 1.04
CA TRP A 388 -16.95 -23.53 1.81
C TRP A 388 -18.19 -23.85 2.67
N PRO A 389 -19.40 -23.95 2.08
CA PRO A 389 -20.64 -24.17 2.84
C PRO A 389 -20.69 -25.51 3.55
N GLN A 390 -19.79 -26.44 3.22
CA GLN A 390 -19.66 -27.76 3.83
C GLN A 390 -19.04 -27.72 5.24
N TRP A 391 -18.37 -26.64 5.65
CA TRP A 391 -17.81 -26.57 7.00
C TRP A 391 -18.89 -26.48 8.06
N PRO A 392 -18.90 -27.38 9.04
CA PRO A 392 -19.97 -27.43 10.01
C PRO A 392 -19.97 -26.21 10.93
N VAL A 393 -21.15 -25.64 11.14
CA VAL A 393 -21.35 -24.56 12.12
C VAL A 393 -21.29 -25.15 13.53
N ALA A 394 -20.38 -24.62 14.34
CA ALA A 394 -20.06 -25.13 15.69
C ALA A 394 -20.65 -24.25 16.81
N GLY A 395 -21.42 -23.20 16.49
CA GLY A 395 -22.05 -22.33 17.49
C GLY A 395 -22.10 -20.89 17.07
N ARG A 396 -22.73 -20.04 17.89
CA ARG A 396 -22.83 -18.59 17.69
C ARG A 396 -21.93 -17.84 18.65
N THR A 397 -21.49 -16.66 18.25
CA THR A 397 -20.67 -15.76 19.06
C THR A 397 -20.88 -14.31 18.63
N LEU A 398 -20.24 -13.39 19.31
CA LEU A 398 -20.07 -12.00 18.89
C LEU A 398 -18.61 -11.79 18.49
N ALA A 399 -18.40 -11.20 17.32
CA ALA A 399 -17.11 -10.61 16.96
C ALA A 399 -17.17 -9.14 17.36
N ALA A 400 -16.17 -8.66 18.11
CA ALA A 400 -16.11 -7.28 18.57
C ALA A 400 -14.71 -6.71 18.33
N GLY A 401 -14.65 -5.41 18.04
CA GLY A 401 -13.42 -4.68 17.80
C GLY A 401 -13.62 -3.18 18.02
N VAL A 402 -12.74 -2.37 17.42
CA VAL A 402 -12.88 -0.91 17.48
C VAL A 402 -14.18 -0.49 16.83
N ALA A 403 -14.95 0.32 17.55
CA ALA A 403 -16.23 0.91 17.11
C ALA A 403 -17.37 -0.08 16.83
N GLY A 404 -17.38 -1.26 17.43
CA GLY A 404 -18.60 -2.08 17.33
C GLY A 404 -18.42 -3.57 17.60
N ALA A 405 -19.55 -4.26 17.38
CA ALA A 405 -19.64 -5.70 17.45
C ALA A 405 -20.63 -6.20 16.37
N SER A 406 -20.45 -7.44 15.94
CA SER A 406 -21.30 -8.10 14.97
C SER A 406 -21.61 -9.52 15.40
N ASP A 407 -22.81 -10.00 15.07
CA ASP A 407 -23.11 -11.40 15.16
C ASP A 407 -22.15 -12.22 14.31
N ALA A 408 -21.66 -13.29 14.90
CA ALA A 408 -20.77 -14.24 14.26
C ALA A 408 -21.17 -15.68 14.61
N PHE A 409 -20.65 -16.62 13.84
CA PHE A 409 -20.73 -18.03 14.18
C PHE A 409 -19.39 -18.71 13.95
N PHE A 410 -19.19 -19.81 14.65
CA PHE A 410 -17.98 -20.60 14.49
C PHE A 410 -18.15 -21.71 13.47
N VAL A 411 -17.09 -21.95 12.73
CA VAL A 411 -16.94 -23.11 11.87
C VAL A 411 -15.62 -23.81 12.20
N THR A 412 -15.47 -25.07 11.77
CA THR A 412 -14.19 -25.78 11.83
C THR A 412 -13.68 -25.94 10.41
N ILE A 413 -12.53 -25.32 10.12
CA ILE A 413 -11.78 -25.53 8.88
C ILE A 413 -10.98 -26.82 9.06
N PRO A 414 -11.09 -27.82 8.14
CA PRO A 414 -10.42 -29.11 8.30
C PRO A 414 -8.89 -29.02 8.35
N ASP A 415 -8.31 -28.13 7.53
CA ASP A 415 -6.88 -27.84 7.53
C ASP A 415 -6.61 -26.38 7.16
N VAL A 416 -5.68 -25.75 7.87
CA VAL A 416 -5.15 -24.43 7.57
C VAL A 416 -3.64 -24.58 7.39
N ARG A 417 -3.12 -24.08 6.26
CA ARG A 417 -1.68 -24.17 5.96
C ARG A 417 -1.07 -22.78 5.77
N LEU A 418 0.09 -22.61 6.38
CA LEU A 418 0.95 -21.44 6.21
C LEU A 418 2.26 -21.91 5.57
N GLY A 419 2.42 -21.68 4.27
CA GLY A 419 3.46 -22.32 3.48
C GLY A 419 3.34 -23.85 3.54
N ASP A 420 4.43 -24.53 3.92
CA ASP A 420 4.47 -25.99 4.06
C ASP A 420 3.92 -26.49 5.41
N GLN A 421 3.68 -25.61 6.36
CA GLN A 421 3.22 -25.97 7.70
C GLN A 421 1.70 -26.12 7.75
N SER A 422 1.19 -27.34 8.01
CA SER A 422 -0.22 -27.56 8.38
C SER A 422 -0.43 -27.24 9.86
N LEU A 423 -1.49 -26.49 10.13
CA LEU A 423 -1.99 -26.22 11.47
C LEU A 423 -3.09 -27.20 11.89
N GLY A 424 -3.54 -28.07 10.97
CA GLY A 424 -4.64 -29.02 11.16
C GLY A 424 -5.98 -28.33 11.38
N PRO A 425 -6.96 -29.05 11.98
CA PRO A 425 -8.30 -28.52 12.20
C PRO A 425 -8.27 -27.24 13.02
N THR A 426 -8.87 -26.18 12.50
CA THR A 426 -8.82 -24.84 13.09
C THR A 426 -10.21 -24.24 13.20
N ARG A 427 -10.55 -23.77 14.41
CA ARG A 427 -11.78 -23.05 14.65
C ARG A 427 -11.67 -21.63 14.11
N ALA A 428 -12.63 -21.22 13.27
CA ALA A 428 -12.71 -19.89 12.68
C ALA A 428 -14.04 -19.21 13.05
N ALA A 429 -14.03 -17.89 13.18
CA ALA A 429 -15.25 -17.09 13.27
C ALA A 429 -15.64 -16.56 11.88
N VAL A 430 -16.94 -16.58 11.60
CA VAL A 430 -17.51 -16.00 10.39
C VAL A 430 -18.45 -14.86 10.79
N ASN A 431 -18.24 -13.67 10.24
CA ASN A 431 -19.07 -12.51 10.48
C ASN A 431 -19.44 -11.81 9.14
N ARG A 432 -20.36 -10.84 9.20
CA ARG A 432 -20.86 -10.16 7.97
C ARG A 432 -20.08 -8.92 7.59
N ILE A 433 -19.25 -8.41 8.47
CA ILE A 433 -18.56 -7.13 8.31
C ILE A 433 -17.20 -7.34 7.66
N GLN A 434 -16.56 -8.45 7.96
CA GLN A 434 -15.24 -8.75 7.45
C GLN A 434 -15.26 -8.99 5.94
N GLU A 435 -14.39 -8.31 5.24
CA GLU A 435 -14.32 -8.35 3.77
C GLU A 435 -13.27 -9.34 3.25
N ARG A 436 -12.36 -9.80 4.11
CA ARG A 436 -11.24 -10.68 3.76
C ARG A 436 -11.08 -11.78 4.80
N VAL A 437 -10.36 -12.83 4.43
CA VAL A 437 -9.83 -13.82 5.38
C VAL A 437 -8.79 -13.14 6.25
N HIS A 438 -8.85 -13.35 7.58
CA HIS A 438 -7.80 -12.94 8.51
C HIS A 438 -7.10 -14.17 9.08
N ILE A 439 -5.79 -14.08 9.18
CA ILE A 439 -4.95 -14.97 9.98
C ILE A 439 -4.57 -14.20 11.23
N GLY A 440 -5.17 -14.59 12.34
CA GLY A 440 -5.06 -13.89 13.62
C GLY A 440 -4.01 -14.46 14.55
N ILE A 441 -3.81 -13.77 15.68
CA ILE A 441 -2.76 -14.12 16.66
C ILE A 441 -3.05 -15.44 17.40
N GLY A 442 -4.26 -15.99 17.31
CA GLY A 442 -4.57 -17.30 17.87
C GLY A 442 -3.61 -18.41 17.44
N LEU A 443 -2.84 -18.18 16.36
CA LEU A 443 -1.72 -19.01 15.92
C LEU A 443 -0.62 -19.17 16.98
N TRP A 444 -0.39 -18.19 17.84
CA TRP A 444 0.64 -18.22 18.88
C TRP A 444 0.48 -19.37 19.90
N THR A 445 -0.68 -20.01 19.93
CA THR A 445 -0.87 -21.25 20.71
C THR A 445 -0.16 -22.45 20.10
N ARG A 446 0.23 -22.37 18.83
CA ARG A 446 0.85 -23.44 18.04
C ARG A 446 2.28 -23.13 17.63
N CYS A 447 2.65 -21.86 17.53
CA CYS A 447 3.96 -21.43 17.07
C CYS A 447 4.45 -20.17 17.77
N VAL A 448 5.73 -19.89 17.64
CA VAL A 448 6.32 -18.58 17.92
C VAL A 448 6.12 -17.74 16.67
N VAL A 449 5.45 -16.60 16.83
CA VAL A 449 5.17 -15.65 15.75
C VAL A 449 6.37 -14.73 15.55
N ASP A 450 6.82 -14.57 14.31
CA ASP A 450 7.99 -13.79 13.91
C ASP A 450 7.58 -12.81 12.82
N LEU A 451 7.69 -11.50 13.08
CA LEU A 451 7.23 -10.41 12.23
C LEU A 451 8.39 -9.49 11.89
N ASP A 452 8.88 -9.52 10.66
CA ASP A 452 9.82 -8.52 10.12
C ASP A 452 9.16 -7.85 8.89
N LEU A 453 8.24 -6.95 9.17
CA LEU A 453 7.44 -6.29 8.13
C LEU A 453 8.27 -5.35 7.26
N ALA A 454 9.38 -4.80 7.79
CA ALA A 454 10.33 -4.01 7.01
C ALA A 454 10.95 -4.82 5.86
N HIS A 455 11.17 -6.11 6.07
CA HIS A 455 11.71 -7.05 5.08
C HIS A 455 10.62 -7.95 4.49
N GLN A 456 9.35 -7.60 4.69
CA GLN A 456 8.21 -8.32 4.13
C GLN A 456 8.21 -9.82 4.50
N ARG A 457 8.41 -10.13 5.80
CA ARG A 457 8.52 -11.51 6.29
C ARG A 457 7.59 -11.76 7.47
N PHE A 458 6.98 -12.93 7.43
CA PHE A 458 6.20 -13.51 8.53
C PHE A 458 6.64 -14.95 8.77
N GLY A 459 6.87 -15.31 10.02
CA GLY A 459 7.21 -16.66 10.45
C GLY A 459 6.23 -17.18 11.52
N CYS A 460 5.87 -18.46 11.40
CA CYS A 460 5.15 -19.21 12.43
C CYS A 460 5.99 -20.46 12.72
N ARG A 461 6.97 -20.36 13.61
CA ARG A 461 7.87 -21.48 13.91
C ARG A 461 7.19 -22.42 14.91
N ALA A 462 6.97 -23.68 14.50
CA ALA A 462 6.48 -24.71 15.41
C ALA A 462 7.37 -24.79 16.67
N ARG A 463 6.76 -25.11 17.79
CA ARG A 463 7.43 -25.26 19.09
C ARG A 463 8.10 -26.60 19.23
#